data_b405691613c53790eb5370ccc859dff4
#
_entry.id   b405691613c53790eb5370ccc859dff4
#
_cell.length_a   1.000
_cell.length_b   1.000
_cell.length_c   1.000
_cell.angle_alpha   90.00
_cell.angle_beta   90.00
_cell.angle_gamma   90.00
#
_symmetry.space_group_name_H-M   'P 1'
#
loop_
_entity.id
_entity.type
_entity.pdbx_description
1 polymer ?
#
loop_
_entity_poly.entity_id
_entity_poly.type
_entity_poly.pdbx_seq_one_letter_code
_entity_poly.pdbx_strand_id
1 'polypeptide(L)'
;TSASGRTAYSSQQFEDESLMLTGDLNMIDVEWVVQYRIDDPIKFLYEMREPTRTLRDISESVMRRIVGNMLGSEVLTVGRVEIQQKARGEIQDIMNGYNAGIRINTVEMQDVVPPPEVQPAFNEVNEARQERERMINEAQKRVNQEIPNAEGAALRTVAEAEGYATERVNRALGESARFSAVLAEYLQAPEVTRVRLYLETINEV
;
A
#
# COMPACT_ATOMS: atom_id res chain seq x y z
N THR A 1 -11.81 -42.93 -22.79
CA THR A 1 -10.77 -42.19 -23.50
C THR A 1 -10.83 -40.76 -23.04
N SER A 2 -9.93 -40.40 -22.13
CA SER A 2 -9.85 -39.06 -21.53
C SER A 2 -9.34 -38.08 -22.58
N ALA A 3 -10.21 -37.19 -23.06
CA ALA A 3 -9.79 -36.03 -23.83
C ALA A 3 -9.11 -35.05 -22.86
N SER A 4 -7.79 -34.99 -22.94
CA SER A 4 -7.00 -33.98 -22.23
C SER A 4 -7.42 -32.62 -22.80
N GLY A 5 -8.10 -31.81 -22.00
CA GLY A 5 -8.48 -30.46 -22.35
C GLY A 5 -7.23 -29.57 -22.49
N ARG A 6 -6.62 -29.60 -23.67
CA ARG A 6 -5.62 -28.59 -24.04
C ARG A 6 -6.39 -27.32 -24.47
N THR A 7 -6.17 -26.24 -23.78
CA THR A 7 -6.61 -24.92 -24.22
C THR A 7 -5.91 -24.60 -25.55
N ALA A 8 -6.69 -24.43 -26.62
CA ALA A 8 -6.16 -23.98 -27.90
C ALA A 8 -6.08 -22.45 -27.87
N TYR A 9 -4.90 -21.92 -27.98
CA TYR A 9 -4.68 -20.47 -28.15
C TYR A 9 -4.67 -20.13 -29.64
N SER A 10 -5.39 -19.07 -30.00
CA SER A 10 -5.22 -18.46 -31.31
C SER A 10 -3.98 -17.57 -31.25
N SER A 11 -2.98 -17.87 -32.07
CA SER A 11 -1.75 -17.06 -32.18
C SER A 11 -1.86 -15.92 -33.21
N GLN A 12 -3.06 -15.63 -33.69
CA GLN A 12 -3.30 -14.52 -34.62
C GLN A 12 -3.35 -13.21 -33.81
N GLN A 13 -2.42 -12.31 -34.10
CA GLN A 13 -2.45 -10.93 -33.61
C GLN A 13 -3.42 -10.13 -34.49
N PHE A 14 -4.32 -9.43 -33.82
CA PHE A 14 -5.34 -8.58 -34.46
C PHE A 14 -5.08 -7.13 -34.04
N GLU A 15 -4.01 -6.55 -34.54
CA GLU A 15 -3.56 -5.18 -34.21
C GLU A 15 -4.65 -4.12 -34.44
N ASP A 16 -5.51 -4.31 -35.46
CA ASP A 16 -6.61 -3.37 -35.73
C ASP A 16 -7.77 -3.47 -34.70
N GLU A 17 -7.92 -4.60 -34.01
CA GLU A 17 -8.98 -4.82 -33.01
C GLU A 17 -8.55 -4.37 -31.62
N SER A 18 -7.25 -4.38 -31.32
CA SER A 18 -6.71 -4.04 -30.01
C SER A 18 -6.66 -2.53 -29.74
N LEU A 19 -6.62 -1.72 -30.79
CA LEU A 19 -6.54 -0.26 -30.67
C LEU A 19 -7.90 0.35 -30.31
N MET A 20 -7.98 0.99 -29.16
CA MET A 20 -9.22 1.53 -28.60
C MET A 20 -9.08 2.98 -28.16
N LEU A 21 -10.19 3.74 -28.26
CA LEU A 21 -10.28 5.10 -27.77
C LEU A 21 -10.93 5.09 -26.38
N THR A 22 -10.30 5.75 -25.42
CA THR A 22 -10.82 5.95 -24.06
C THR A 22 -11.78 7.14 -23.97
N GLY A 23 -12.49 7.28 -22.86
CA GLY A 23 -13.43 8.37 -22.64
C GLY A 23 -12.80 9.77 -22.61
N ASP A 24 -11.51 9.87 -22.32
CA ASP A 24 -10.71 11.10 -22.39
C ASP A 24 -9.98 11.28 -23.74
N LEU A 25 -10.45 10.57 -24.77
CA LEU A 25 -9.95 10.65 -26.16
C LEU A 25 -8.47 10.23 -26.32
N ASN A 26 -7.95 9.45 -25.41
CA ASN A 26 -6.63 8.86 -25.55
C ASN A 26 -6.74 7.52 -26.32
N MET A 27 -5.78 7.27 -27.20
CA MET A 27 -5.67 6.00 -27.90
C MET A 27 -4.80 5.05 -27.08
N ILE A 28 -5.31 3.84 -26.84
CA ILE A 28 -4.58 2.79 -26.09
C ILE A 28 -4.71 1.47 -26.83
N ASP A 29 -3.67 0.67 -26.72
CA ASP A 29 -3.65 -0.70 -27.19
C ASP A 29 -4.04 -1.63 -26.04
N VAL A 30 -5.11 -2.40 -26.23
CA VAL A 30 -5.68 -3.27 -25.19
C VAL A 30 -5.75 -4.69 -25.73
N GLU A 31 -4.92 -5.57 -25.20
CA GLU A 31 -5.00 -6.99 -25.49
C GLU A 31 -5.77 -7.74 -24.42
N TRP A 32 -6.68 -8.63 -24.84
CA TRP A 32 -7.44 -9.46 -23.91
C TRP A 32 -7.65 -10.87 -24.43
N VAL A 33 -7.89 -11.80 -23.50
CA VAL A 33 -8.19 -13.20 -23.77
C VAL A 33 -9.52 -13.55 -23.11
N VAL A 34 -10.42 -14.14 -23.88
CA VAL A 34 -11.68 -14.67 -23.39
C VAL A 34 -11.57 -16.18 -23.27
N GLN A 35 -11.63 -16.68 -22.04
CA GLN A 35 -11.68 -18.12 -21.76
C GLN A 35 -13.14 -18.56 -21.64
N TYR A 36 -13.56 -19.48 -22.46
CA TYR A 36 -14.91 -20.00 -22.45
C TYR A 36 -14.92 -21.53 -22.50
N ARG A 37 -16.07 -22.11 -22.14
CA ARG A 37 -16.36 -23.53 -22.33
C ARG A 37 -17.71 -23.69 -23.01
N ILE A 38 -17.87 -24.80 -23.71
CA ILE A 38 -19.15 -25.18 -24.34
C ILE A 38 -19.98 -25.89 -23.24
N ASP A 39 -21.09 -25.28 -22.85
CA ASP A 39 -22.00 -25.79 -21.82
C ASP A 39 -23.07 -26.67 -22.46
N ASP A 40 -23.61 -26.27 -23.62
CA ASP A 40 -24.55 -27.02 -24.41
C ASP A 40 -24.05 -27.17 -25.86
N PRO A 41 -23.52 -28.36 -26.22
CA PRO A 41 -23.02 -28.59 -27.57
C PRO A 41 -24.07 -28.51 -28.69
N ILE A 42 -25.33 -28.80 -28.38
CA ILE A 42 -26.40 -28.76 -29.35
C ILE A 42 -26.68 -27.31 -29.75
N LYS A 43 -26.85 -26.44 -28.77
CA LYS A 43 -26.99 -25.00 -29.00
C LYS A 43 -25.81 -24.42 -29.74
N PHE A 44 -24.61 -24.76 -29.31
CA PHE A 44 -23.37 -24.28 -29.94
C PHE A 44 -23.27 -24.61 -31.40
N LEU A 45 -23.75 -25.80 -31.83
CA LEU A 45 -23.60 -26.26 -33.21
C LEU A 45 -24.78 -25.85 -34.12
N TYR A 46 -25.99 -25.71 -33.57
CA TYR A 46 -27.21 -25.57 -34.38
C TYR A 46 -27.94 -24.23 -34.22
N GLU A 47 -27.77 -23.52 -33.11
CA GLU A 47 -28.46 -22.24 -32.88
C GLU A 47 -27.69 -21.05 -33.48
N MET A 48 -26.37 -21.18 -33.66
CA MET A 48 -25.56 -20.08 -34.08
C MET A 48 -24.59 -20.46 -35.22
N ARG A 49 -24.52 -19.59 -36.22
CA ARG A 49 -23.54 -19.69 -37.29
C ARG A 49 -22.22 -19.07 -36.81
N GLU A 50 -21.13 -19.83 -36.86
CA GLU A 50 -19.79 -19.39 -36.45
C GLU A 50 -19.72 -18.82 -35.01
N PRO A 51 -20.06 -19.60 -33.97
CA PRO A 51 -20.17 -19.10 -32.59
C PRO A 51 -18.86 -18.51 -32.06
N THR A 52 -17.72 -19.03 -32.49
CA THR A 52 -16.39 -18.53 -32.05
C THR A 52 -16.11 -17.13 -32.61
N ARG A 53 -16.47 -16.88 -33.87
CA ARG A 53 -16.30 -15.57 -34.50
C ARG A 53 -17.26 -14.56 -33.88
N THR A 54 -18.50 -14.94 -33.69
CA THR A 54 -19.51 -14.08 -33.03
C THR A 54 -19.08 -13.73 -31.60
N LEU A 55 -18.52 -14.70 -30.86
CA LEU A 55 -17.98 -14.41 -29.52
C LEU A 55 -16.85 -13.35 -29.56
N ARG A 56 -15.97 -13.42 -30.57
CA ARG A 56 -14.91 -12.41 -30.77
C ARG A 56 -15.52 -11.04 -31.04
N ASP A 57 -16.41 -10.92 -32.02
CA ASP A 57 -17.02 -9.65 -32.43
C ASP A 57 -17.79 -9.01 -31.24
N ILE A 58 -18.48 -9.84 -30.44
CA ILE A 58 -19.15 -9.40 -29.22
C ILE A 58 -18.15 -8.95 -28.17
N SER A 59 -17.07 -9.71 -27.94
CA SER A 59 -16.05 -9.35 -26.95
C SER A 59 -15.38 -8.03 -27.30
N GLU A 60 -15.06 -7.81 -28.58
CA GLU A 60 -14.50 -6.54 -29.07
C GLU A 60 -15.49 -5.37 -28.81
N SER A 61 -16.74 -5.54 -29.21
CA SER A 61 -17.76 -4.51 -29.03
C SER A 61 -17.98 -4.14 -27.55
N VAL A 62 -18.01 -5.14 -26.66
CA VAL A 62 -18.16 -4.94 -25.22
C VAL A 62 -16.92 -4.25 -24.63
N MET A 63 -15.71 -4.73 -24.97
CA MET A 63 -14.47 -4.12 -24.49
C MET A 63 -14.34 -2.67 -24.95
N ARG A 64 -14.62 -2.39 -26.24
CA ARG A 64 -14.58 -1.03 -26.80
C ARG A 64 -15.57 -0.09 -26.09
N ARG A 65 -16.75 -0.58 -25.74
CA ARG A 65 -17.75 0.20 -25.00
C ARG A 65 -17.33 0.47 -23.56
N ILE A 66 -16.79 -0.53 -22.84
CA ILE A 66 -16.36 -0.37 -21.46
C ILE A 66 -15.14 0.58 -21.38
N VAL A 67 -14.13 0.33 -22.21
CA VAL A 67 -12.92 1.17 -22.27
C VAL A 67 -13.24 2.60 -22.70
N GLY A 68 -14.14 2.77 -23.68
CA GLY A 68 -14.58 4.09 -24.15
C GLY A 68 -15.32 4.93 -23.11
N ASN A 69 -15.83 4.32 -22.04
CA ASN A 69 -16.44 5.03 -20.92
C ASN A 69 -15.52 5.27 -19.72
N MET A 70 -14.24 4.89 -19.82
CA MET A 70 -13.26 5.03 -18.73
C MET A 70 -12.15 5.99 -19.13
N LEU A 71 -11.48 6.55 -18.13
CA LEU A 71 -10.28 7.36 -18.35
C LEU A 71 -9.09 6.46 -18.70
N GLY A 72 -8.22 6.89 -19.64
CA GLY A 72 -7.03 6.11 -20.01
C GLY A 72 -6.14 5.74 -18.82
N SER A 73 -6.00 6.65 -17.85
CA SER A 73 -5.25 6.38 -16.62
C SER A 73 -5.88 5.28 -15.74
N GLU A 74 -7.20 5.14 -15.74
CA GLU A 74 -7.90 4.09 -14.99
C GLU A 74 -7.74 2.73 -15.67
N VAL A 75 -7.86 2.69 -17.00
CA VAL A 75 -7.67 1.47 -17.80
C VAL A 75 -6.26 0.91 -17.62
N LEU A 76 -5.25 1.80 -17.57
CA LEU A 76 -3.84 1.42 -17.39
C LEU A 76 -3.50 0.93 -15.97
N THR A 77 -4.30 1.28 -14.95
CA THR A 77 -3.95 1.03 -13.54
C THR A 77 -4.97 0.16 -12.80
N VAL A 78 -5.88 0.80 -12.07
CA VAL A 78 -6.80 0.13 -11.13
C VAL A 78 -8.05 -0.44 -11.78
N GLY A 79 -8.43 0.04 -12.95
CA GLY A 79 -9.66 -0.34 -13.63
C GLY A 79 -9.67 -1.76 -14.22
N ARG A 80 -8.51 -2.42 -14.32
CA ARG A 80 -8.39 -3.74 -14.98
C ARG A 80 -9.35 -4.78 -14.43
N VAL A 81 -9.44 -4.92 -13.11
CA VAL A 81 -10.32 -5.91 -12.46
C VAL A 81 -11.79 -5.60 -12.72
N GLU A 82 -12.16 -4.34 -12.67
CA GLU A 82 -13.52 -3.89 -12.95
C GLU A 82 -13.91 -4.12 -14.40
N ILE A 83 -13.01 -3.79 -15.34
CA ILE A 83 -13.22 -4.04 -16.78
C ILE A 83 -13.44 -5.53 -17.04
N GLN A 84 -12.57 -6.39 -16.50
CA GLN A 84 -12.64 -7.85 -16.67
C GLN A 84 -13.97 -8.41 -16.17
N GLN A 85 -14.44 -7.96 -14.99
CA GLN A 85 -15.70 -8.42 -14.40
C GLN A 85 -16.91 -7.93 -15.19
N LYS A 86 -16.94 -6.66 -15.58
CA LYS A 86 -18.03 -6.09 -16.39
C LYS A 86 -18.07 -6.75 -17.77
N ALA A 87 -16.91 -6.88 -18.43
CA ALA A 87 -16.83 -7.52 -19.74
C ALA A 87 -17.32 -8.97 -19.68
N ARG A 88 -16.87 -9.74 -18.67
CA ARG A 88 -17.35 -11.12 -18.50
C ARG A 88 -18.87 -11.19 -18.34
N GLY A 89 -19.47 -10.33 -17.51
CA GLY A 89 -20.91 -10.29 -17.29
C GLY A 89 -21.68 -9.96 -18.56
N GLU A 90 -21.30 -8.88 -19.23
CA GLU A 90 -21.98 -8.40 -20.43
C GLU A 90 -21.83 -9.35 -21.61
N ILE A 91 -20.63 -9.93 -21.84
CA ILE A 91 -20.42 -10.93 -22.89
C ILE A 91 -21.30 -12.16 -22.60
N GLN A 92 -21.35 -12.63 -21.34
CA GLN A 92 -22.20 -13.78 -20.97
C GLN A 92 -23.67 -13.49 -21.21
N ASP A 93 -24.17 -12.31 -20.85
CA ASP A 93 -25.59 -11.94 -21.03
C ASP A 93 -25.97 -11.88 -22.51
N ILE A 94 -25.10 -11.33 -23.37
CA ILE A 94 -25.33 -11.30 -24.80
C ILE A 94 -25.32 -12.73 -25.38
N MET A 95 -24.34 -13.55 -24.99
CA MET A 95 -24.25 -14.94 -25.45
C MET A 95 -25.46 -15.79 -25.00
N ASN A 96 -26.00 -15.54 -23.81
CA ASN A 96 -27.23 -16.14 -23.33
C ASN A 96 -28.43 -15.70 -24.15
N GLY A 97 -28.50 -14.42 -24.53
CA GLY A 97 -29.53 -13.88 -25.40
C GLY A 97 -29.59 -14.55 -26.79
N TYR A 98 -28.41 -14.95 -27.30
CA TYR A 98 -28.30 -15.70 -28.56
C TYR A 98 -28.45 -17.22 -28.41
N ASN A 99 -28.70 -17.74 -27.21
CA ASN A 99 -28.73 -19.17 -26.93
C ASN A 99 -27.47 -19.94 -27.40
N ALA A 100 -26.31 -19.31 -27.31
CA ALA A 100 -25.08 -19.83 -27.92
C ALA A 100 -24.51 -21.10 -27.25
N GLY A 101 -25.06 -21.52 -26.11
CA GLY A 101 -24.55 -22.68 -25.35
C GLY A 101 -23.13 -22.54 -24.86
N ILE A 102 -22.64 -21.30 -24.74
CA ILE A 102 -21.28 -20.95 -24.27
C ILE A 102 -21.35 -20.38 -22.87
N ARG A 103 -20.41 -20.78 -22.03
CA ARG A 103 -20.19 -20.18 -20.73
C ARG A 103 -18.81 -19.51 -20.66
N ILE A 104 -18.81 -18.23 -20.35
CA ILE A 104 -17.58 -17.47 -20.17
C ILE A 104 -17.02 -17.74 -18.79
N ASN A 105 -15.81 -18.30 -18.73
CA ASN A 105 -15.12 -18.58 -17.46
C ASN A 105 -14.47 -17.28 -16.94
N THR A 106 -13.64 -16.66 -17.76
CA THR A 106 -12.95 -15.43 -17.41
C THR A 106 -12.63 -14.60 -18.65
N VAL A 107 -12.49 -13.31 -18.45
CA VAL A 107 -11.93 -12.36 -19.42
C VAL A 107 -10.70 -11.77 -18.75
N GLU A 108 -9.53 -11.94 -19.38
CA GLU A 108 -8.26 -11.45 -18.84
C GLU A 108 -7.67 -10.43 -19.81
N MET A 109 -7.34 -9.25 -19.29
CA MET A 109 -6.57 -8.25 -19.99
C MET A 109 -5.08 -8.63 -19.90
N GLN A 110 -4.41 -8.81 -21.03
CA GLN A 110 -2.99 -9.15 -21.06
C GLN A 110 -2.15 -7.89 -20.99
N ASP A 111 -2.00 -7.19 -22.08
CA ASP A 111 -1.23 -5.97 -22.16
C ASP A 111 -2.12 -4.77 -22.45
N VAL A 112 -1.85 -3.67 -21.75
CA VAL A 112 -2.49 -2.38 -21.96
C VAL A 112 -1.37 -1.36 -22.02
N VAL A 113 -1.07 -0.91 -23.22
CA VAL A 113 0.05 0.01 -23.50
C VAL A 113 -0.45 1.23 -24.27
N PRO A 114 0.01 2.42 -23.92
CA PRO A 114 -0.22 3.59 -24.76
C PRO A 114 0.61 3.45 -26.08
N PRO A 115 0.18 4.05 -27.17
CA PRO A 115 0.96 4.07 -28.40
C PRO A 115 2.40 4.54 -28.16
N PRO A 116 3.38 3.99 -28.89
CA PRO A 116 4.81 4.27 -28.65
C PRO A 116 5.16 5.76 -28.72
N GLU A 117 4.43 6.53 -29.50
CA GLU A 117 4.64 7.97 -29.66
C GLU A 117 4.35 8.78 -28.39
N VAL A 118 3.39 8.35 -27.56
CA VAL A 118 2.95 9.04 -26.33
C VAL A 118 3.45 8.37 -25.05
N GLN A 119 4.02 7.17 -25.17
CA GLN A 119 4.54 6.38 -24.04
C GLN A 119 5.55 7.17 -23.15
N PRO A 120 6.50 7.94 -23.72
CA PRO A 120 7.42 8.75 -22.91
C PRO A 120 6.69 9.77 -22.03
N ALA A 121 5.66 10.46 -22.57
CA ALA A 121 4.88 11.45 -21.83
C ALA A 121 4.06 10.81 -20.69
N PHE A 122 3.48 9.63 -20.91
CA PHE A 122 2.81 8.86 -19.86
C PHE A 122 3.76 8.44 -18.74
N ASN A 123 4.97 7.99 -19.11
CA ASN A 123 5.98 7.62 -18.13
C ASN A 123 6.42 8.82 -17.28
N GLU A 124 6.64 9.99 -17.89
CA GLU A 124 6.98 11.23 -17.19
C GLU A 124 5.90 11.65 -16.17
N VAL A 125 4.61 11.57 -16.55
CA VAL A 125 3.49 11.87 -15.66
C VAL A 125 3.45 10.88 -14.48
N ASN A 126 3.67 9.60 -14.73
CA ASN A 126 3.68 8.58 -13.69
C ASN A 126 4.88 8.76 -12.74
N GLU A 127 6.06 9.07 -13.28
CA GLU A 127 7.25 9.38 -12.50
C GLU A 127 7.03 10.61 -11.62
N ALA A 128 6.46 11.69 -12.15
CA ALA A 128 6.14 12.88 -11.39
C ALA A 128 5.12 12.62 -10.28
N ARG A 129 4.12 11.76 -10.52
CA ARG A 129 3.16 11.35 -9.48
C ARG A 129 3.83 10.55 -8.36
N GLN A 130 4.67 9.56 -8.72
CA GLN A 130 5.42 8.76 -7.75
C GLN A 130 6.38 9.63 -6.93
N GLU A 131 7.08 10.56 -7.59
CA GLU A 131 7.98 11.49 -6.92
C GLU A 131 7.23 12.38 -5.92
N ARG A 132 6.06 12.90 -6.29
CA ARG A 132 5.21 13.66 -5.37
C ARG A 132 4.80 12.84 -4.14
N GLU A 133 4.36 11.60 -4.35
CA GLU A 133 4.00 10.70 -3.24
C GLU A 133 5.20 10.38 -2.35
N ARG A 134 6.38 10.16 -2.96
CA ARG A 134 7.62 9.95 -2.23
C ARG A 134 7.95 11.16 -1.35
N MET A 135 7.87 12.37 -1.87
CA MET A 135 8.13 13.60 -1.11
C MET A 135 7.15 13.78 0.06
N ILE A 136 5.86 13.49 -0.16
CA ILE A 136 4.84 13.54 0.91
C ILE A 136 5.17 12.52 2.00
N ASN A 137 5.47 11.28 1.63
CA ASN A 137 5.80 10.23 2.58
C ASN A 137 7.09 10.51 3.36
N GLU A 138 8.11 11.07 2.70
CA GLU A 138 9.35 11.51 3.36
C GLU A 138 9.10 12.67 4.34
N ALA A 139 8.30 13.65 3.94
CA ALA A 139 7.92 14.75 4.83
C ALA A 139 7.14 14.25 6.05
N GLN A 140 6.18 13.35 5.85
CA GLN A 140 5.41 12.74 6.94
C GLN A 140 6.30 11.91 7.87
N LYS A 141 7.25 11.16 7.29
CA LYS A 141 8.25 10.43 8.09
C LYS A 141 9.08 11.36 8.96
N ARG A 142 9.55 12.51 8.43
CA ARG A 142 10.28 13.50 9.20
C ARG A 142 9.45 14.07 10.34
N VAL A 143 8.20 14.46 10.07
CA VAL A 143 7.28 14.95 11.11
C VAL A 143 7.11 13.91 12.23
N ASN A 144 6.89 12.64 11.86
CA ASN A 144 6.70 11.56 12.82
C ASN A 144 7.98 11.20 13.61
N GLN A 145 9.16 11.61 13.15
CA GLN A 145 10.43 11.42 13.85
C GLN A 145 10.84 12.66 14.69
N GLU A 146 10.77 13.84 14.11
CA GLU A 146 11.28 15.06 14.74
C GLU A 146 10.41 15.51 15.93
N ILE A 147 9.09 15.47 15.77
CA ILE A 147 8.19 15.91 16.85
C ILE A 147 8.32 15.05 18.09
N PRO A 148 8.20 13.70 18.04
CA PRO A 148 8.36 12.88 19.24
C PRO A 148 9.77 12.92 19.83
N ASN A 149 10.80 13.10 18.99
CA ASN A 149 12.18 13.27 19.47
C ASN A 149 12.35 14.58 20.25
N ALA A 150 11.80 15.69 19.74
CA ALA A 150 11.84 16.97 20.41
C ALA A 150 11.03 16.95 21.72
N GLU A 151 9.86 16.35 21.72
CA GLU A 151 9.03 16.14 22.93
C GLU A 151 9.77 15.27 23.97
N GLY A 152 10.36 14.15 23.51
CA GLY A 152 11.16 13.28 24.39
C GLY A 152 12.39 13.97 24.97
N ALA A 153 13.06 14.81 24.19
CA ALA A 153 14.20 15.61 24.68
C ALA A 153 13.75 16.65 25.71
N ALA A 154 12.64 17.34 25.47
CA ALA A 154 12.09 18.29 26.42
C ALA A 154 11.67 17.63 27.75
N LEU A 155 10.94 16.50 27.68
CA LEU A 155 10.56 15.72 28.87
C LEU A 155 11.78 15.23 29.65
N ARG A 156 12.83 14.78 28.96
CA ARG A 156 14.08 14.38 29.62
C ARG A 156 14.71 15.52 30.39
N THR A 157 14.82 16.70 29.76
CA THR A 157 15.39 17.88 30.41
C THR A 157 14.61 18.29 31.67
N VAL A 158 13.27 18.23 31.61
CA VAL A 158 12.40 18.51 32.78
C VAL A 158 12.61 17.46 33.86
N ALA A 159 12.60 16.17 33.52
CA ALA A 159 12.79 15.09 34.48
C ALA A 159 14.18 15.12 35.15
N GLU A 160 15.23 15.47 34.40
CA GLU A 160 16.59 15.66 34.93
C GLU A 160 16.64 16.84 35.95
N ALA A 161 15.95 17.95 35.63
CA ALA A 161 15.89 19.10 36.52
C ALA A 161 15.11 18.80 37.81
N GLU A 162 13.98 18.09 37.71
CA GLU A 162 13.19 17.65 38.85
C GLU A 162 13.96 16.63 39.72
N GLY A 163 14.65 15.68 39.07
CA GLY A 163 15.53 14.73 39.75
C GLY A 163 16.65 15.43 40.52
N TYR A 164 17.32 16.38 39.85
CA TYR A 164 18.37 17.19 40.51
C TYR A 164 17.82 18.00 41.70
N ALA A 165 16.68 18.64 41.52
CA ALA A 165 16.04 19.40 42.62
C ALA A 165 15.72 18.51 43.81
N THR A 166 15.12 17.32 43.57
CA THR A 166 14.79 16.33 44.59
C THR A 166 16.05 15.81 45.27
N GLU A 167 17.09 15.47 44.54
CA GLU A 167 18.38 15.04 45.10
C GLU A 167 18.98 16.12 46.01
N ARG A 168 18.96 17.38 45.55
CA ARG A 168 19.52 18.49 46.33
C ARG A 168 18.79 18.73 47.65
N VAL A 169 17.44 18.66 47.62
CA VAL A 169 16.62 18.78 48.82
C VAL A 169 16.89 17.62 49.78
N ASN A 170 16.88 16.38 49.24
CA ASN A 170 17.12 15.19 50.07
C ASN A 170 18.54 15.17 50.66
N ARG A 171 19.53 15.62 49.90
CA ARG A 171 20.91 15.75 50.41
C ARG A 171 20.99 16.76 51.57
N ALA A 172 20.37 17.95 51.40
CA ALA A 172 20.35 18.97 52.43
C ALA A 172 19.58 18.50 53.69
N LEU A 173 18.48 17.80 53.53
CA LEU A 173 17.73 17.19 54.65
C LEU A 173 18.56 16.11 55.35
N GLY A 174 19.24 15.27 54.60
CA GLY A 174 20.14 14.24 55.15
C GLY A 174 21.30 14.83 55.93
N GLU A 175 21.96 15.85 55.39
CA GLU A 175 23.05 16.57 56.05
C GLU A 175 22.56 17.26 57.35
N SER A 176 21.38 17.90 57.29
CA SER A 176 20.78 18.52 58.46
C SER A 176 20.43 17.50 59.55
N ALA A 177 19.82 16.35 59.15
CA ALA A 177 19.50 15.27 60.09
C ALA A 177 20.76 14.64 60.70
N ARG A 178 21.79 14.40 59.87
CA ARG A 178 23.11 13.92 60.34
C ARG A 178 23.72 14.90 61.35
N PHE A 179 23.75 16.20 61.03
CA PHE A 179 24.27 17.22 61.92
C PHE A 179 23.49 17.22 63.26
N SER A 180 22.16 17.18 63.21
CA SER A 180 21.35 17.18 64.44
C SER A 180 21.57 15.95 65.29
N ALA A 181 21.72 14.76 64.70
CA ALA A 181 22.05 13.53 65.38
C ALA A 181 23.44 13.60 66.06
N VAL A 182 24.42 14.06 65.30
CA VAL A 182 25.81 14.25 65.88
C VAL A 182 25.82 15.29 67.00
N LEU A 183 25.06 16.38 66.86
CA LEU A 183 24.94 17.40 67.91
C LEU A 183 24.33 16.84 69.18
N ALA A 184 23.28 16.02 69.07
CA ALA A 184 22.66 15.38 70.23
C ALA A 184 23.63 14.47 71.01
N GLU A 185 24.42 13.68 70.29
CA GLU A 185 25.45 12.83 70.89
C GLU A 185 26.63 13.66 71.45
N TYR A 186 27.01 14.74 70.75
CA TYR A 186 28.04 15.66 71.28
C TYR A 186 27.62 16.30 72.59
N LEU A 187 26.38 16.71 72.78
CA LEU A 187 25.90 17.32 74.01
C LEU A 187 25.91 16.34 75.24
N GLN A 188 25.83 15.02 74.98
CA GLN A 188 25.92 14.00 76.03
C GLN A 188 27.36 13.67 76.39
N ALA A 189 28.27 13.59 75.43
CA ALA A 189 29.67 13.22 75.67
C ALA A 189 30.65 13.98 74.72
N PRO A 190 30.97 15.26 75.03
CA PRO A 190 31.72 16.13 74.09
C PRO A 190 33.13 15.62 73.69
N GLU A 191 33.88 15.16 74.68
CA GLU A 191 35.26 14.73 74.46
C GLU A 191 35.34 13.46 73.60
N VAL A 192 34.51 12.49 73.81
CA VAL A 192 34.51 11.22 73.12
C VAL A 192 34.02 11.44 71.65
N THR A 193 32.95 12.24 71.48
CA THR A 193 32.42 12.53 70.15
C THR A 193 33.41 13.32 69.29
N ARG A 194 34.16 14.26 69.86
CA ARG A 194 35.15 15.04 69.13
C ARG A 194 36.32 14.16 68.65
N VAL A 195 36.82 13.24 69.50
CA VAL A 195 37.88 12.29 69.09
C VAL A 195 37.38 11.36 67.98
N ARG A 196 36.17 10.89 68.07
CA ARG A 196 35.52 10.01 67.06
C ARG A 196 35.41 10.73 65.71
N LEU A 197 34.86 11.92 65.69
CA LEU A 197 34.73 12.72 64.47
C LEU A 197 36.07 13.01 63.83
N TYR A 198 37.09 13.29 64.61
CA TYR A 198 38.45 13.51 64.13
C TYR A 198 39.05 12.26 63.46
N LEU A 199 38.86 11.08 64.07
CA LEU A 199 39.31 9.81 63.51
C LEU A 199 38.53 9.42 62.26
N GLU A 200 37.21 9.69 62.20
CA GLU A 200 36.38 9.48 61.01
C GLU A 200 36.86 10.35 59.82
N THR A 201 37.16 11.63 60.07
CA THR A 201 37.62 12.56 59.00
C THR A 201 38.99 12.17 58.47
N ILE A 202 39.89 11.63 59.33
CA ILE A 202 41.19 11.15 58.91
C ILE A 202 41.08 9.87 58.04
N ASN A 203 40.08 9.01 58.28
CA ASN A 203 39.87 7.79 57.52
C ASN A 203 39.17 8.03 56.15
N GLU A 204 38.50 9.18 55.94
CA GLU A 204 37.87 9.57 54.68
C GLU A 204 38.83 10.30 53.70
N VAL A 205 40.00 10.68 54.12
CA VAL A 205 41.03 11.29 53.28
C VAL A 205 42.08 10.26 52.88
#